data_cdcf5a5145df631fd7be8230c7349bd4
#
_entry.id   cdcf5a5145df631fd7be8230c7349bd4
#
_cell.length_a   1.000
_cell.length_b   1.000
_cell.length_c   1.000
_cell.angle_alpha   90.00
_cell.angle_beta   90.00
_cell.angle_gamma   90.00
#
_symmetry.space_group_name_H-M   'P 1'
#
loop_
_entity.id
_entity.type
_entity.pdbx_description
1 polymer ?
#
loop_
_entity_poly.entity_id
_entity_poly.type
_entity_poly.pdbx_seq_one_letter_code
_entity_poly.pdbx_strand_id
1 'polypeptide(L)'
;MELVLLTGVSGFIAKHVALKLLNAGYAVRGTLRRMDRADEVRAALAPYLTEHAGALTFTQAYLESDAGWAEALAGVTALVHTASPFPLSQPKDPALVIRPAVEGTERVLKAAAAAGVSRVVLTSSTVAVLNETKPDTLQDEADWCDVHLPTTTAYGKSKTLAERAAWEIAKARGLKLTTINPGLVLGPPLDAHYGSSLGLVERILKGKDPMMPPIGFPMVDVRDVAEMHLRALQRPETIGRRYIAASGSMAMVDMGRTLKAAYPTRRIPTREAPKALVRLLALFDPSIRTILPKLGHLERVSNARAVKEMQMEFIAPKAGLLAAADWLVKHGRIWA
;
A
#
# COMPACT_ATOMS: atom_id res chain seq x y z
N MET A 1 2.98 -12.43 -25.74
CA MET A 1 2.91 -11.37 -24.67
C MET A 1 2.38 -12.03 -23.43
N GLU A 2 3.07 -11.92 -22.32
CA GLU A 2 2.62 -12.50 -21.05
C GLU A 2 1.45 -11.70 -20.49
N LEU A 3 0.40 -12.40 -20.02
CA LEU A 3 -0.80 -11.80 -19.44
C LEU A 3 -0.74 -11.86 -17.93
N VAL A 4 -0.74 -10.69 -17.29
CA VAL A 4 -0.75 -10.55 -15.83
C VAL A 4 -2.15 -10.17 -15.35
N LEU A 5 -2.70 -10.94 -14.40
CA LEU A 5 -3.89 -10.51 -13.66
C LEU A 5 -3.47 -9.56 -12.55
N LEU A 6 -4.03 -8.34 -12.57
CA LEU A 6 -3.83 -7.34 -11.53
C LEU A 6 -5.15 -7.09 -10.78
N THR A 7 -5.22 -7.45 -9.51
CA THR A 7 -6.44 -7.28 -8.74
C THR A 7 -6.58 -5.85 -8.24
N GLY A 8 -7.82 -5.32 -8.27
CA GLY A 8 -8.13 -3.99 -7.75
C GLY A 8 -7.50 -2.84 -8.53
N VAL A 9 -7.46 -2.95 -9.85
CA VAL A 9 -6.73 -2.04 -10.77
C VAL A 9 -7.11 -0.56 -10.64
N SER A 10 -8.28 -0.24 -10.10
CA SER A 10 -8.71 1.15 -9.83
C SER A 10 -8.08 1.77 -8.57
N GLY A 11 -7.29 1.02 -7.81
CA GLY A 11 -6.59 1.50 -6.62
C GLY A 11 -5.36 2.36 -6.94
N PHE A 12 -4.91 3.18 -5.97
CA PHE A 12 -3.77 4.08 -6.12
C PHE A 12 -2.48 3.33 -6.53
N ILE A 13 -2.07 2.33 -5.75
CA ILE A 13 -0.88 1.51 -6.05
C ILE A 13 -1.09 0.74 -7.36
N ALA A 14 -2.27 0.12 -7.52
CA ALA A 14 -2.57 -0.75 -8.65
C ALA A 14 -2.48 -0.04 -10.00
N LYS A 15 -2.92 1.21 -10.10
CA LYS A 15 -2.78 2.00 -11.35
C LYS A 15 -1.31 2.21 -11.72
N HIS A 16 -0.44 2.52 -10.76
CA HIS A 16 0.99 2.64 -11.02
C HIS A 16 1.64 1.30 -11.39
N VAL A 17 1.21 0.21 -10.76
CA VAL A 17 1.64 -1.14 -11.12
C VAL A 17 1.18 -1.49 -12.54
N ALA A 18 -0.10 -1.22 -12.88
CA ALA A 18 -0.60 -1.41 -14.25
C ALA A 18 0.23 -0.64 -15.27
N LEU A 19 0.51 0.63 -14.99
CA LEU A 19 1.33 1.47 -15.87
C LEU A 19 2.73 0.88 -16.09
N LYS A 20 3.39 0.44 -15.03
CA LYS A 20 4.73 -0.17 -15.12
C LYS A 20 4.72 -1.47 -15.93
N LEU A 21 3.74 -2.34 -15.69
CA LEU A 21 3.59 -3.60 -16.40
C LEU A 21 3.30 -3.38 -17.89
N LEU A 22 2.36 -2.48 -18.22
CA LEU A 22 2.02 -2.16 -19.60
C LEU A 22 3.23 -1.60 -20.36
N ASN A 23 3.95 -0.63 -19.78
CA ASN A 23 5.13 -0.03 -20.40
C ASN A 23 6.31 -1.00 -20.50
N ALA A 24 6.32 -2.07 -19.69
CA ALA A 24 7.27 -3.18 -19.83
C ALA A 24 6.84 -4.25 -20.85
N GLY A 25 5.72 -4.03 -21.56
CA GLY A 25 5.25 -4.92 -22.63
C GLY A 25 4.35 -6.07 -22.15
N TYR A 26 3.95 -6.13 -20.88
CA TYR A 26 2.97 -7.10 -20.39
C TYR A 26 1.56 -6.74 -20.84
N ALA A 27 0.75 -7.74 -21.19
CA ALA A 27 -0.69 -7.55 -21.20
C ALA A 27 -1.21 -7.57 -19.74
N VAL A 28 -2.14 -6.68 -19.42
CA VAL A 28 -2.72 -6.58 -18.06
C VAL A 28 -4.22 -6.80 -18.13
N ARG A 29 -4.72 -7.75 -17.34
CA ARG A 29 -6.15 -7.88 -17.05
C ARG A 29 -6.39 -7.35 -15.64
N GLY A 30 -7.07 -6.21 -15.54
CA GLY A 30 -7.40 -5.58 -14.26
C GLY A 30 -8.73 -6.09 -13.71
N THR A 31 -8.80 -6.49 -12.42
CA THR A 31 -10.10 -6.74 -11.82
C THR A 31 -10.73 -5.46 -11.29
N LEU A 32 -12.04 -5.33 -11.50
CA LEU A 32 -12.87 -4.24 -11.00
C LEU A 32 -14.09 -4.82 -10.26
N ARG A 33 -14.54 -4.15 -9.22
CA ARG A 33 -15.82 -4.45 -8.57
C ARG A 33 -16.99 -3.89 -9.39
N ARG A 34 -16.76 -2.79 -10.09
CA ARG A 34 -17.72 -2.08 -10.94
C ARG A 34 -17.08 -1.81 -12.29
N MET A 35 -17.64 -2.36 -13.34
CA MET A 35 -17.09 -2.26 -14.70
C MET A 35 -17.23 -0.86 -15.30
N ASP A 36 -18.16 -0.03 -14.80
CA ASP A 36 -18.30 1.38 -15.16
C ASP A 36 -17.04 2.24 -14.84
N ARG A 37 -16.12 1.73 -14.02
CA ARG A 37 -14.84 2.37 -13.73
C ARG A 37 -13.72 2.05 -14.72
N ALA A 38 -13.97 1.21 -15.72
CA ALA A 38 -12.94 0.80 -16.68
C ALA A 38 -12.37 2.00 -17.47
N ASP A 39 -13.26 2.89 -17.95
CA ASP A 39 -12.84 4.06 -18.72
C ASP A 39 -12.10 5.10 -17.87
N GLU A 40 -12.46 5.23 -16.58
CA GLU A 40 -11.70 6.05 -15.64
C GLU A 40 -10.26 5.56 -15.51
N VAL A 41 -10.06 4.23 -15.37
CA VAL A 41 -8.72 3.65 -15.27
C VAL A 41 -7.94 3.84 -16.59
N ARG A 42 -8.59 3.61 -17.74
CA ARG A 42 -7.95 3.87 -19.06
C ARG A 42 -7.50 5.32 -19.19
N ALA A 43 -8.39 6.27 -18.87
CA ALA A 43 -8.10 7.69 -18.94
C ALA A 43 -6.94 8.12 -18.00
N ALA A 44 -6.86 7.51 -16.80
CA ALA A 44 -5.79 7.78 -15.85
C ALA A 44 -4.41 7.30 -16.34
N LEU A 45 -4.36 6.20 -17.08
CA LEU A 45 -3.11 5.61 -17.57
C LEU A 45 -2.67 6.17 -18.92
N ALA A 46 -3.61 6.52 -19.80
CA ALA A 46 -3.35 6.90 -21.20
C ALA A 46 -2.25 7.95 -21.39
N PRO A 47 -2.15 9.05 -20.58
CA PRO A 47 -1.10 10.06 -20.76
C PRO A 47 0.33 9.56 -20.51
N TYR A 48 0.49 8.39 -19.90
CA TYR A 48 1.78 7.85 -19.44
C TYR A 48 2.17 6.56 -20.15
N LEU A 49 1.33 6.05 -21.07
CA LEU A 49 1.63 4.84 -21.83
C LEU A 49 2.65 5.14 -22.95
N THR A 50 3.58 4.22 -23.14
CA THR A 50 4.53 4.26 -24.26
C THR A 50 3.92 3.61 -25.51
N GLU A 51 4.54 3.82 -26.68
CA GLU A 51 4.11 3.24 -27.96
C GLU A 51 4.10 1.70 -27.95
N HIS A 52 4.93 1.09 -27.10
CA HIS A 52 5.05 -0.37 -26.96
C HIS A 52 4.25 -0.93 -25.78
N ALA A 53 3.35 -0.13 -25.21
CA ALA A 53 2.56 -0.57 -24.07
C ALA A 53 1.69 -1.78 -24.42
N GLY A 54 1.63 -2.74 -23.51
CA GLY A 54 0.78 -3.92 -23.65
C GLY A 54 -0.71 -3.60 -23.59
N ALA A 55 -1.53 -4.60 -23.91
CA ALA A 55 -2.99 -4.46 -23.90
C ALA A 55 -3.54 -4.40 -22.47
N LEU A 56 -4.50 -3.49 -22.21
CA LEU A 56 -5.24 -3.40 -20.96
C LEU A 56 -6.68 -3.86 -21.15
N THR A 57 -7.06 -4.90 -20.44
CA THR A 57 -8.42 -5.43 -20.37
C THR A 57 -8.94 -5.43 -18.94
N PHE A 58 -10.27 -5.58 -18.77
CA PHE A 58 -10.88 -5.61 -17.46
C PHE A 58 -11.81 -6.80 -17.31
N THR A 59 -11.97 -7.26 -16.07
CA THR A 59 -12.92 -8.30 -15.69
C THR A 59 -13.52 -7.97 -14.33
N GLN A 60 -14.73 -8.45 -14.08
CA GLN A 60 -15.36 -8.25 -12.79
C GLN A 60 -15.04 -9.40 -11.85
N ALA A 61 -14.56 -9.08 -10.65
CA ALA A 61 -14.34 -10.05 -9.59
C ALA A 61 -14.40 -9.38 -8.20
N TYR A 62 -14.82 -10.15 -7.20
CA TYR A 62 -15.01 -9.70 -5.83
C TYR A 62 -14.19 -10.54 -4.87
N LEU A 63 -13.57 -9.91 -3.87
CA LEU A 63 -12.82 -10.63 -2.84
C LEU A 63 -13.73 -11.48 -1.94
N GLU A 64 -15.01 -11.15 -1.87
CA GLU A 64 -16.01 -11.81 -1.02
C GLU A 64 -16.80 -12.90 -1.76
N SER A 65 -16.54 -13.14 -3.05
CA SER A 65 -17.23 -14.13 -3.87
C SER A 65 -16.24 -14.96 -4.69
N ASP A 66 -16.56 -16.23 -4.89
CA ASP A 66 -15.80 -17.12 -5.77
C ASP A 66 -16.09 -16.89 -7.25
N ALA A 67 -17.20 -16.22 -7.56
CA ALA A 67 -17.60 -15.92 -8.93
C ALA A 67 -16.63 -14.96 -9.63
N GLY A 68 -16.39 -15.19 -10.92
CA GLY A 68 -15.57 -14.35 -11.79
C GLY A 68 -14.07 -14.66 -11.77
N TRP A 69 -13.55 -15.43 -10.80
CA TRP A 69 -12.12 -15.70 -10.72
C TRP A 69 -11.63 -16.67 -11.79
N ALA A 70 -12.44 -17.63 -12.20
CA ALA A 70 -12.08 -18.57 -13.27
C ALA A 70 -11.87 -17.81 -14.60
N GLU A 71 -12.80 -16.93 -14.97
CA GLU A 71 -12.70 -16.07 -16.16
C GLU A 71 -11.56 -15.07 -16.04
N ALA A 72 -11.38 -14.49 -14.84
CA ALA A 72 -10.30 -13.54 -14.59
C ALA A 72 -8.92 -14.18 -14.81
N LEU A 73 -8.74 -15.45 -14.44
CA LEU A 73 -7.49 -16.18 -14.50
C LEU A 73 -7.27 -16.95 -15.83
N ALA A 74 -8.26 -17.00 -16.72
CA ALA A 74 -8.12 -17.70 -18.00
C ALA A 74 -6.98 -17.10 -18.83
N GLY A 75 -5.96 -17.91 -19.18
CA GLY A 75 -4.79 -17.53 -19.97
C GLY A 75 -3.78 -16.63 -19.24
N VAL A 76 -3.92 -16.42 -17.93
CA VAL A 76 -3.02 -15.61 -17.10
C VAL A 76 -1.74 -16.40 -16.80
N THR A 77 -0.58 -15.75 -16.91
CA THR A 77 0.74 -16.33 -16.62
C THR A 77 1.23 -15.96 -15.21
N ALA A 78 0.81 -14.81 -14.68
CA ALA A 78 1.18 -14.35 -13.34
C ALA A 78 0.06 -13.52 -12.69
N LEU A 79 0.02 -13.54 -11.36
CA LEU A 79 -0.92 -12.76 -10.55
C LEU A 79 -0.17 -11.68 -9.77
N VAL A 80 -0.63 -10.43 -9.87
CA VAL A 80 -0.29 -9.35 -8.94
C VAL A 80 -1.52 -9.02 -8.10
N HIS A 81 -1.47 -9.35 -6.83
CA HIS A 81 -2.59 -9.17 -5.90
C HIS A 81 -2.39 -7.92 -5.05
N THR A 82 -3.02 -6.81 -5.47
CA THR A 82 -2.99 -5.54 -4.73
C THR A 82 -4.30 -5.23 -4.01
N ALA A 83 -5.40 -5.89 -4.42
CA ALA A 83 -6.70 -5.67 -3.82
C ALA A 83 -6.71 -6.12 -2.35
N SER A 84 -7.14 -5.25 -1.48
CA SER A 84 -7.39 -5.55 -0.07
C SER A 84 -8.50 -4.64 0.42
N PRO A 85 -9.42 -5.13 1.25
CA PRO A 85 -10.36 -4.26 1.93
C PRO A 85 -9.60 -3.27 2.80
N PHE A 86 -9.87 -1.99 2.60
CA PHE A 86 -9.33 -0.92 3.44
C PHE A 86 -10.50 -0.08 3.95
N PRO A 87 -10.91 -0.25 5.20
CA PRO A 87 -12.00 0.54 5.75
C PRO A 87 -11.54 1.98 5.96
N LEU A 88 -12.35 2.94 5.52
CA LEU A 88 -12.09 4.37 5.73
C LEU A 88 -12.18 4.78 7.21
N SER A 89 -12.84 3.95 8.03
CA SER A 89 -12.92 4.13 9.49
C SER A 89 -12.67 2.78 10.18
N GLN A 90 -12.16 2.81 11.39
CA GLN A 90 -12.01 1.59 12.19
C GLN A 90 -13.40 1.11 12.66
N PRO A 91 -13.88 -0.07 12.23
CA PRO A 91 -15.13 -0.60 12.74
C PRO A 91 -14.97 -1.00 14.21
N LYS A 92 -16.08 -1.01 14.93
CA LYS A 92 -16.10 -1.46 16.34
C LYS A 92 -15.70 -2.94 16.48
N ASP A 93 -16.10 -3.75 15.48
CA ASP A 93 -15.72 -5.16 15.41
C ASP A 93 -14.52 -5.34 14.47
N PRO A 94 -13.33 -5.72 14.98
CA PRO A 94 -12.15 -6.00 14.18
C PRO A 94 -12.34 -7.08 13.12
N ALA A 95 -13.26 -8.02 13.34
CA ALA A 95 -13.53 -9.12 12.40
C ALA A 95 -14.03 -8.61 11.04
N LEU A 96 -14.73 -7.47 11.01
CA LEU A 96 -15.20 -6.82 9.78
C LEU A 96 -14.06 -6.31 8.87
N VAL A 97 -12.84 -6.21 9.38
CA VAL A 97 -11.63 -5.87 8.60
C VAL A 97 -10.78 -7.10 8.36
N ILE A 98 -10.59 -7.92 9.40
CA ILE A 98 -9.67 -9.05 9.37
C ILE A 98 -10.19 -10.14 8.43
N ARG A 99 -11.43 -10.57 8.63
CA ARG A 99 -12.02 -11.68 7.87
C ARG A 99 -12.05 -11.44 6.35
N PRO A 100 -12.54 -10.32 5.82
CA PRO A 100 -12.53 -10.10 4.38
C PRO A 100 -11.11 -10.00 3.78
N ALA A 101 -10.12 -9.52 4.56
CA ALA A 101 -8.74 -9.44 4.10
C ALA A 101 -8.10 -10.82 3.98
N VAL A 102 -8.30 -11.68 4.97
CA VAL A 102 -7.76 -13.05 5.00
C VAL A 102 -8.48 -13.92 3.96
N GLU A 103 -9.81 -14.03 4.04
CA GLU A 103 -10.60 -14.86 3.13
C GLU A 103 -10.46 -14.42 1.67
N GLY A 104 -10.40 -13.11 1.42
CA GLY A 104 -10.20 -12.57 0.06
C GLY A 104 -8.84 -12.94 -0.50
N THR A 105 -7.77 -12.84 0.30
CA THR A 105 -6.43 -13.27 -0.12
C THR A 105 -6.39 -14.78 -0.38
N GLU A 106 -6.96 -15.57 0.52
CA GLU A 106 -7.04 -17.03 0.35
C GLU A 106 -7.78 -17.42 -0.93
N ARG A 107 -8.94 -16.81 -1.17
CA ARG A 107 -9.77 -17.06 -2.35
C ARG A 107 -8.99 -16.82 -3.64
N VAL A 108 -8.36 -15.67 -3.75
CA VAL A 108 -7.60 -15.28 -4.95
C VAL A 108 -6.43 -16.23 -5.21
N LEU A 109 -5.65 -16.58 -4.17
CA LEU A 109 -4.50 -17.47 -4.32
C LEU A 109 -4.92 -18.92 -4.61
N LYS A 110 -6.00 -19.39 -3.99
CA LYS A 110 -6.57 -20.74 -4.28
C LYS A 110 -7.08 -20.81 -5.71
N ALA A 111 -7.76 -19.76 -6.20
CA ALA A 111 -8.22 -19.69 -7.58
C ALA A 111 -7.05 -19.63 -8.58
N ALA A 112 -5.99 -18.86 -8.28
CA ALA A 112 -4.78 -18.83 -9.10
C ALA A 112 -4.12 -20.20 -9.21
N ALA A 113 -3.96 -20.91 -8.09
CA ALA A 113 -3.43 -22.27 -8.07
C ALA A 113 -4.28 -23.25 -8.89
N ALA A 114 -5.61 -23.17 -8.77
CA ALA A 114 -6.54 -24.00 -9.53
C ALA A 114 -6.50 -23.73 -11.05
N ALA A 115 -6.21 -22.49 -11.44
CA ALA A 115 -6.03 -22.08 -12.83
C ALA A 115 -4.60 -22.35 -13.38
N GLY A 116 -3.70 -22.95 -12.60
CA GLY A 116 -2.31 -23.21 -12.99
C GLY A 116 -1.39 -21.98 -12.95
N VAL A 117 -1.85 -20.86 -12.40
CA VAL A 117 -1.04 -19.64 -12.24
C VAL A 117 -0.16 -19.79 -11.02
N SER A 118 1.13 -20.09 -11.22
CA SER A 118 2.06 -20.34 -10.12
C SER A 118 2.79 -19.07 -9.63
N ARG A 119 3.05 -18.09 -10.52
CA ARG A 119 3.78 -16.86 -10.15
C ARG A 119 2.84 -15.83 -9.50
N VAL A 120 3.11 -15.47 -8.26
CA VAL A 120 2.27 -14.53 -7.50
C VAL A 120 3.13 -13.46 -6.84
N VAL A 121 2.73 -12.19 -7.00
CA VAL A 121 3.26 -11.05 -6.24
C VAL A 121 2.13 -10.45 -5.41
N LEU A 122 2.28 -10.43 -4.11
CA LEU A 122 1.28 -9.93 -3.16
C LEU A 122 1.71 -8.58 -2.58
N THR A 123 0.83 -7.60 -2.61
CA THR A 123 0.99 -6.35 -1.86
C THR A 123 0.52 -6.54 -0.42
N SER A 124 1.47 -6.62 0.50
CA SER A 124 1.22 -6.62 1.94
C SER A 124 1.40 -5.20 2.51
N SER A 125 2.08 -5.06 3.66
CA SER A 125 2.37 -3.77 4.30
C SER A 125 3.50 -3.92 5.33
N THR A 126 4.23 -2.83 5.62
CA THR A 126 5.17 -2.80 6.76
C THR A 126 4.48 -3.04 8.10
N VAL A 127 3.17 -2.80 8.23
CA VAL A 127 2.44 -3.14 9.47
C VAL A 127 2.40 -4.64 9.75
N ALA A 128 2.67 -5.50 8.75
CA ALA A 128 2.83 -6.94 8.95
C ALA A 128 4.25 -7.32 9.41
N VAL A 129 5.19 -6.39 9.35
CA VAL A 129 6.58 -6.52 9.83
C VAL A 129 6.73 -5.90 11.22
N LEU A 130 6.20 -4.69 11.39
CA LEU A 130 6.39 -3.86 12.58
C LEU A 130 5.81 -4.53 13.83
N ASN A 131 6.71 -4.88 14.75
CA ASN A 131 6.38 -5.44 16.05
C ASN A 131 6.46 -4.34 17.12
N GLU A 132 5.33 -4.04 17.74
CA GLU A 132 5.21 -2.97 18.74
C GLU A 132 6.01 -3.25 20.03
N THR A 133 6.44 -4.50 20.27
CA THR A 133 7.34 -4.83 21.39
C THR A 133 8.79 -4.41 21.14
N LYS A 134 9.10 -3.98 19.91
CA LYS A 134 10.44 -3.54 19.50
C LYS A 134 10.41 -2.12 18.88
N PRO A 135 9.82 -1.11 19.53
CA PRO A 135 9.43 0.15 18.89
C PRO A 135 10.60 0.98 18.35
N ASP A 136 11.77 0.87 18.97
CA ASP A 136 12.94 1.70 18.63
C ASP A 136 14.03 0.92 17.87
N THR A 137 13.72 -0.30 17.40
CA THR A 137 14.65 -1.11 16.62
C THR A 137 14.45 -0.94 15.13
N LEU A 138 15.53 -1.17 14.36
CA LEU A 138 15.43 -1.32 12.90
C LEU A 138 14.93 -2.74 12.61
N GLN A 139 13.68 -2.85 12.17
CA GLN A 139 13.06 -4.14 11.88
C GLN A 139 13.21 -4.49 10.39
N ASP A 140 13.27 -5.77 10.08
CA ASP A 140 13.46 -6.26 8.72
C ASP A 140 12.43 -7.34 8.33
N GLU A 141 12.64 -7.97 7.19
CA GLU A 141 11.72 -8.97 6.63
C GLU A 141 11.64 -10.28 7.44
N ALA A 142 12.49 -10.49 8.43
CA ALA A 142 12.40 -11.61 9.37
C ALA A 142 11.39 -11.32 10.51
N ASP A 143 11.14 -10.05 10.78
CA ASP A 143 10.20 -9.65 11.82
C ASP A 143 8.74 -9.81 11.38
N TRP A 144 7.88 -10.06 12.38
CA TRP A 144 6.43 -10.13 12.21
C TRP A 144 5.72 -9.34 13.30
N CYS A 145 4.67 -8.65 12.88
CA CYS A 145 3.75 -8.03 13.82
C CYS A 145 3.12 -9.10 14.74
N ASP A 146 3.08 -8.81 16.04
CA ASP A 146 2.38 -9.66 17.01
C ASP A 146 0.88 -9.35 17.00
N VAL A 147 0.10 -10.27 16.45
CA VAL A 147 -1.36 -10.14 16.32
C VAL A 147 -2.10 -10.36 17.65
N HIS A 148 -1.43 -10.87 18.69
CA HIS A 148 -2.03 -11.15 19.99
C HIS A 148 -1.99 -9.93 20.93
N LEU A 149 -1.17 -8.93 20.63
CA LEU A 149 -1.12 -7.71 21.43
C LEU A 149 -2.46 -6.96 21.36
N PRO A 150 -2.98 -6.51 22.51
CA PRO A 150 -4.20 -5.70 22.55
C PRO A 150 -4.07 -4.37 21.80
N THR A 151 -2.84 -3.85 21.70
CA THR A 151 -2.49 -2.60 21.05
C THR A 151 -2.45 -2.71 19.52
N THR A 152 -2.25 -3.93 18.99
CA THR A 152 -2.20 -4.13 17.54
C THR A 152 -3.54 -3.82 16.90
N THR A 153 -3.55 -2.86 15.98
CA THR A 153 -4.77 -2.38 15.31
C THR A 153 -5.42 -3.48 14.46
N ALA A 154 -6.74 -3.38 14.24
CA ALA A 154 -7.47 -4.31 13.35
C ALA A 154 -6.83 -4.37 11.95
N TYR A 155 -6.34 -3.24 11.45
CA TYR A 155 -5.61 -3.19 10.18
C TYR A 155 -4.28 -3.94 10.25
N GLY A 156 -3.47 -3.74 11.30
CA GLY A 156 -2.23 -4.50 11.50
C GLY A 156 -2.47 -6.00 11.56
N LYS A 157 -3.47 -6.42 12.35
CA LYS A 157 -3.89 -7.84 12.42
C LYS A 157 -4.32 -8.36 11.05
N SER A 158 -5.16 -7.61 10.32
CA SER A 158 -5.68 -8.04 9.01
C SER A 158 -4.58 -8.27 7.98
N LYS A 159 -3.61 -7.35 7.89
CA LYS A 159 -2.48 -7.45 6.95
C LYS A 159 -1.54 -8.60 7.32
N THR A 160 -1.24 -8.75 8.59
CA THR A 160 -0.36 -9.83 9.09
C THR A 160 -0.98 -11.20 8.84
N LEU A 161 -2.25 -11.38 9.20
CA LEU A 161 -2.94 -12.65 9.03
C LEU A 161 -3.16 -12.99 7.55
N ALA A 162 -3.51 -12.01 6.71
CA ALA A 162 -3.64 -12.23 5.27
C ALA A 162 -2.29 -12.61 4.62
N GLU A 163 -1.19 -11.98 5.01
CA GLU A 163 0.13 -12.34 4.49
C GLU A 163 0.55 -13.74 4.97
N ARG A 164 0.34 -14.09 6.24
CA ARG A 164 0.61 -15.45 6.75
C ARG A 164 -0.21 -16.50 6.01
N ALA A 165 -1.51 -16.27 5.81
CA ALA A 165 -2.38 -17.15 5.04
C ALA A 165 -1.89 -17.32 3.59
N ALA A 166 -1.41 -16.24 2.96
CA ALA A 166 -0.82 -16.30 1.62
C ALA A 166 0.42 -17.23 1.58
N TRP A 167 1.32 -17.13 2.56
CA TRP A 167 2.49 -18.01 2.66
C TRP A 167 2.12 -19.47 2.88
N GLU A 168 1.14 -19.76 3.73
CA GLU A 168 0.64 -21.13 3.95
C GLU A 168 0.04 -21.74 2.66
N ILE A 169 -0.77 -20.96 1.93
CA ILE A 169 -1.34 -21.41 0.66
C ILE A 169 -0.24 -21.61 -0.40
N ALA A 170 0.71 -20.68 -0.46
CA ALA A 170 1.83 -20.78 -1.38
C ALA A 170 2.61 -22.07 -1.17
N LYS A 171 2.92 -22.41 0.09
CA LYS A 171 3.58 -23.65 0.46
C LYS A 171 2.73 -24.88 0.09
N ALA A 172 1.44 -24.88 0.45
CA ALA A 172 0.54 -26.00 0.24
C ALA A 172 0.22 -26.28 -1.24
N ARG A 173 0.26 -25.23 -2.10
CA ARG A 173 -0.12 -25.29 -3.52
C ARG A 173 1.05 -25.11 -4.49
N GLY A 174 2.27 -24.98 -3.99
CA GLY A 174 3.47 -24.78 -4.82
C GLY A 174 3.50 -23.44 -5.56
N LEU A 175 2.88 -22.39 -4.98
CA LEU A 175 2.92 -21.07 -5.59
C LEU A 175 4.28 -20.40 -5.38
N LYS A 176 4.77 -19.75 -6.42
CA LYS A 176 6.00 -18.96 -6.44
C LYS A 176 5.70 -17.54 -5.95
N LEU A 177 5.44 -17.41 -4.64
CA LEU A 177 5.02 -16.17 -3.99
C LEU A 177 6.22 -15.25 -3.71
N THR A 178 6.02 -13.95 -3.95
CA THR A 178 6.83 -12.84 -3.42
C THR A 178 5.89 -11.84 -2.75
N THR A 179 6.24 -11.32 -1.58
CA THR A 179 5.46 -10.23 -0.97
C THR A 179 6.23 -8.92 -1.02
N ILE A 180 5.52 -7.84 -1.34
CA ILE A 180 6.00 -6.47 -1.22
C ILE A 180 5.28 -5.84 -0.02
N ASN A 181 6.04 -5.28 0.91
CA ASN A 181 5.55 -4.74 2.17
C ASN A 181 5.77 -3.21 2.21
N PRO A 182 4.87 -2.39 1.63
CA PRO A 182 5.04 -0.95 1.59
C PRO A 182 4.83 -0.29 2.96
N GLY A 183 5.59 0.77 3.22
CA GLY A 183 5.30 1.76 4.26
C GLY A 183 4.13 2.67 3.87
N LEU A 184 4.10 3.88 4.42
CA LEU A 184 3.15 4.92 4.01
C LEU A 184 3.45 5.32 2.55
N VAL A 185 2.53 4.96 1.64
CA VAL A 185 2.75 5.17 0.21
C VAL A 185 2.34 6.57 -0.19
N LEU A 186 3.29 7.36 -0.65
CA LEU A 186 3.12 8.73 -1.15
C LEU A 186 3.46 8.82 -2.63
N GLY A 187 3.59 10.03 -3.15
CA GLY A 187 3.86 10.28 -4.57
C GLY A 187 2.63 10.78 -5.33
N PRO A 188 2.79 11.15 -6.61
CA PRO A 188 1.72 11.74 -7.40
C PRO A 188 0.70 10.69 -7.82
N PRO A 189 -0.61 10.86 -7.54
CA PRO A 189 -1.63 9.98 -8.10
C PRO A 189 -1.82 10.23 -9.61
N LEU A 190 -2.36 9.23 -10.30
CA LEU A 190 -2.67 9.33 -11.73
C LEU A 190 -4.07 9.90 -11.98
N ASP A 191 -4.93 9.89 -10.97
CA ASP A 191 -6.28 10.46 -11.00
C ASP A 191 -6.75 10.90 -9.60
N ALA A 192 -7.99 11.33 -9.51
CA ALA A 192 -8.62 11.80 -8.28
C ALA A 192 -8.92 10.70 -7.25
N HIS A 193 -8.78 9.42 -7.59
CA HIS A 193 -8.99 8.30 -6.69
C HIS A 193 -7.66 7.83 -6.11
N TYR A 194 -7.22 8.53 -5.08
CA TYR A 194 -6.03 8.22 -4.30
C TYR A 194 -6.40 7.67 -2.91
N GLY A 195 -5.48 6.93 -2.32
CA GLY A 195 -5.69 6.25 -1.05
C GLY A 195 -5.64 7.18 0.17
N SER A 196 -5.86 6.60 1.35
CA SER A 196 -5.85 7.29 2.65
C SER A 196 -4.52 7.98 2.99
N SER A 197 -3.40 7.50 2.44
CA SER A 197 -2.07 8.10 2.64
C SER A 197 -2.03 9.53 2.13
N LEU A 198 -2.59 9.80 0.94
CA LEU A 198 -2.69 11.15 0.41
C LEU A 198 -3.75 11.98 1.15
N GLY A 199 -4.77 11.33 1.70
CA GLY A 199 -5.72 11.99 2.62
C GLY A 199 -5.04 12.57 3.85
N LEU A 200 -3.96 11.94 4.35
CA LEU A 200 -3.13 12.50 5.41
C LEU A 200 -2.39 13.77 4.94
N VAL A 201 -1.78 13.75 3.75
CA VAL A 201 -1.11 14.92 3.17
C VAL A 201 -2.10 16.06 2.94
N GLU A 202 -3.27 15.75 2.42
CA GLU A 202 -4.38 16.68 2.24
C GLU A 202 -4.81 17.34 3.57
N ARG A 203 -4.96 16.53 4.64
CA ARG A 203 -5.31 17.01 5.97
C ARG A 203 -4.27 17.98 6.52
N ILE A 204 -2.98 17.66 6.36
CA ILE A 204 -1.87 18.53 6.78
C ILE A 204 -1.89 19.84 5.99
N LEU A 205 -2.02 19.79 4.67
CA LEU A 205 -2.07 20.97 3.81
C LEU A 205 -3.29 21.88 4.10
N LYS A 206 -4.41 21.30 4.53
CA LYS A 206 -5.61 22.05 4.96
C LYS A 206 -5.46 22.69 6.34
N GLY A 207 -4.40 22.36 7.09
CA GLY A 207 -4.17 22.92 8.44
C GLY A 207 -5.28 22.61 9.43
N LYS A 208 -5.92 21.43 9.32
CA LYS A 208 -7.06 21.06 10.17
C LYS A 208 -6.68 20.80 11.62
N ASP A 209 -5.43 20.43 11.85
CA ASP A 209 -4.92 20.14 13.19
C ASP A 209 -4.01 21.27 13.66
N PRO A 210 -4.07 21.68 14.94
CA PRO A 210 -3.21 22.76 15.45
C PRO A 210 -1.76 22.31 15.66
N MET A 211 -1.56 21.02 15.88
CA MET A 211 -0.25 20.38 16.15
C MET A 211 -0.22 18.99 15.53
N MET A 212 0.99 18.44 15.37
CA MET A 212 1.22 17.09 14.88
C MET A 212 1.42 16.11 16.03
N PRO A 213 0.81 14.91 16.00
CA PRO A 213 1.11 13.89 17.01
C PRO A 213 2.57 13.44 16.88
N PRO A 214 3.24 13.12 18.02
CA PRO A 214 4.62 12.64 18.03
C PRO A 214 4.70 11.18 17.62
N ILE A 215 4.50 10.91 16.33
CA ILE A 215 4.60 9.60 15.69
C ILE A 215 5.31 9.75 14.34
N GLY A 216 5.89 8.66 13.85
CA GLY A 216 6.49 8.64 12.53
C GLY A 216 6.40 7.27 11.88
N PHE A 217 6.50 7.25 10.56
CA PHE A 217 6.25 6.06 9.74
C PHE A 217 7.36 5.82 8.73
N PRO A 218 7.64 4.55 8.37
CA PRO A 218 8.35 4.26 7.14
C PRO A 218 7.52 4.71 5.94
N MET A 219 8.17 5.31 4.95
CA MET A 219 7.53 5.92 3.78
C MET A 219 8.15 5.40 2.49
N VAL A 220 7.36 5.42 1.44
CA VAL A 220 7.80 5.05 0.09
C VAL A 220 7.01 5.82 -0.97
N ASP A 221 7.65 6.07 -2.09
CA ASP A 221 6.95 6.60 -3.27
C ASP A 221 6.21 5.47 -4.01
N VAL A 222 5.02 5.76 -4.51
CA VAL A 222 4.18 4.79 -5.23
C VAL A 222 4.86 4.27 -6.50
N ARG A 223 5.72 5.08 -7.11
CA ARG A 223 6.50 4.70 -8.31
C ARG A 223 7.51 3.61 -8.00
N ASP A 224 8.14 3.67 -6.81
CA ASP A 224 9.06 2.64 -6.32
C ASP A 224 8.30 1.35 -5.97
N VAL A 225 7.14 1.48 -5.33
CA VAL A 225 6.27 0.32 -5.05
C VAL A 225 5.91 -0.39 -6.36
N ALA A 226 5.50 0.36 -7.39
CA ALA A 226 5.17 -0.21 -8.71
C ALA A 226 6.38 -0.87 -9.38
N GLU A 227 7.55 -0.23 -9.29
CA GLU A 227 8.80 -0.80 -9.81
C GLU A 227 9.16 -2.12 -9.11
N MET A 228 9.00 -2.20 -7.79
CA MET A 228 9.25 -3.45 -7.05
C MET A 228 8.32 -4.59 -7.49
N HIS A 229 7.06 -4.30 -7.82
CA HIS A 229 6.14 -5.31 -8.35
C HIS A 229 6.59 -5.84 -9.72
N LEU A 230 7.02 -4.94 -10.61
CA LEU A 230 7.59 -5.33 -11.91
C LEU A 230 8.85 -6.18 -11.74
N ARG A 231 9.81 -5.71 -10.92
CA ARG A 231 11.04 -6.47 -10.66
C ARG A 231 10.79 -7.80 -9.99
N ALA A 232 9.80 -7.87 -9.09
CA ALA A 232 9.38 -9.13 -8.49
C ALA A 232 8.95 -10.15 -9.56
N LEU A 233 8.18 -9.74 -10.57
CA LEU A 233 7.77 -10.64 -11.66
C LEU A 233 8.95 -11.08 -12.53
N GLN A 234 9.87 -10.17 -12.82
CA GLN A 234 11.00 -10.39 -13.73
C GLN A 234 12.16 -11.17 -13.09
N ARG A 235 12.23 -11.23 -11.75
CA ARG A 235 13.36 -11.78 -11.00
C ARG A 235 12.99 -13.06 -10.25
N PRO A 236 13.32 -14.26 -10.77
CA PRO A 236 13.00 -15.53 -10.10
C PRO A 236 13.61 -15.65 -8.69
N GLU A 237 14.74 -15.01 -8.43
CA GLU A 237 15.42 -15.00 -7.14
C GLU A 237 14.59 -14.37 -6.00
N THR A 238 13.53 -13.63 -6.35
CA THR A 238 12.61 -13.02 -5.38
C THR A 238 11.55 -14.01 -4.86
N ILE A 239 11.43 -15.16 -5.48
CA ILE A 239 10.45 -16.19 -5.09
C ILE A 239 10.76 -16.71 -3.68
N GLY A 240 9.71 -16.85 -2.87
CA GLY A 240 9.82 -17.30 -1.50
C GLY A 240 10.30 -16.21 -0.53
N ARG A 241 10.31 -14.95 -0.94
CA ARG A 241 10.86 -13.84 -0.14
C ARG A 241 9.85 -12.72 0.09
N ARG A 242 10.03 -12.05 1.23
CA ARG A 242 9.39 -10.78 1.58
C ARG A 242 10.34 -9.63 1.22
N TYR A 243 9.80 -8.49 0.80
CA TYR A 243 10.57 -7.28 0.51
C TYR A 243 9.90 -6.04 1.08
N ILE A 244 10.59 -5.34 1.93
CA ILE A 244 10.14 -4.06 2.47
C ILE A 244 10.32 -2.97 1.43
N ALA A 245 9.22 -2.28 1.11
CA ALA A 245 9.20 -1.10 0.25
C ALA A 245 9.14 0.16 1.14
N ALA A 246 10.30 0.65 1.55
CA ALA A 246 10.45 1.88 2.32
C ALA A 246 11.74 2.58 1.93
N SER A 247 11.69 3.88 1.70
CA SER A 247 12.86 4.70 1.36
C SER A 247 13.49 5.39 2.58
N GLY A 248 12.86 5.25 3.74
CA GLY A 248 13.23 5.84 5.02
C GLY A 248 12.00 6.10 5.87
N SER A 249 12.20 6.69 7.04
CA SER A 249 11.11 7.05 7.95
C SER A 249 11.07 8.56 8.20
N MET A 250 9.87 9.11 8.42
CA MET A 250 9.70 10.53 8.71
C MET A 250 8.69 10.72 9.84
N ALA A 251 9.00 11.62 10.79
CA ALA A 251 8.05 12.05 11.80
C ALA A 251 6.97 12.94 11.20
N MET A 252 5.74 12.87 11.72
CA MET A 252 4.65 13.72 11.21
C MET A 252 4.96 15.21 11.31
N VAL A 253 5.65 15.64 12.36
CA VAL A 253 6.06 17.05 12.50
C VAL A 253 7.03 17.47 11.39
N ASP A 254 7.90 16.58 10.93
CA ASP A 254 8.84 16.87 9.84
C ASP A 254 8.14 16.87 8.47
N MET A 255 7.06 16.08 8.30
CA MET A 255 6.15 16.22 7.16
C MET A 255 5.54 17.64 7.14
N GLY A 256 5.02 18.10 8.27
CA GLY A 256 4.47 19.44 8.41
C GLY A 256 5.50 20.53 8.11
N ARG A 257 6.70 20.44 8.65
CA ARG A 257 7.81 21.39 8.40
C ARG A 257 8.20 21.41 6.92
N THR A 258 8.32 20.23 6.30
CA THR A 258 8.65 20.09 4.87
C THR A 258 7.59 20.76 4.00
N LEU A 259 6.31 20.49 4.27
CA LEU A 259 5.20 21.09 3.53
C LEU A 259 5.09 22.59 3.79
N LYS A 260 5.32 23.07 5.02
CA LYS A 260 5.32 24.50 5.35
C LYS A 260 6.42 25.26 4.60
N ALA A 261 7.59 24.67 4.45
CA ALA A 261 8.68 25.26 3.68
C ALA A 261 8.33 25.40 2.19
N ALA A 262 7.62 24.40 1.62
CA ALA A 262 7.17 24.43 0.22
C ALA A 262 5.94 25.34 0.00
N TYR A 263 5.05 25.45 1.00
CA TYR A 263 3.81 26.23 0.95
C TYR A 263 3.72 27.24 2.10
N PRO A 264 4.57 28.28 2.12
CA PRO A 264 4.72 29.19 3.27
C PRO A 264 3.46 29.99 3.61
N THR A 265 2.56 30.21 2.67
CA THR A 265 1.31 30.95 2.87
C THR A 265 0.22 30.12 3.56
N ARG A 266 0.31 28.77 3.54
CA ARG A 266 -0.70 27.89 4.13
C ARG A 266 -0.52 27.74 5.64
N ARG A 267 -1.62 27.51 6.35
CA ARG A 267 -1.64 27.26 7.81
C ARG A 267 -1.29 25.79 8.11
N ILE A 268 -0.04 25.41 7.86
CA ILE A 268 0.42 24.03 8.10
C ILE A 268 1.01 23.94 9.50
N PRO A 269 0.61 22.92 10.33
CA PRO A 269 1.17 22.72 11.65
C PRO A 269 2.63 22.26 11.56
N THR A 270 3.50 22.90 12.37
CA THR A 270 4.94 22.62 12.43
C THR A 270 5.43 22.30 13.84
N ARG A 271 4.50 22.24 14.78
CA ARG A 271 4.79 21.93 16.20
C ARG A 271 4.27 20.54 16.54
N GLU A 272 5.03 19.86 17.35
CA GLU A 272 4.65 18.55 17.89
C GLU A 272 3.72 18.72 19.09
N ALA A 273 2.69 17.92 19.18
CA ALA A 273 1.77 17.90 20.30
C ALA A 273 2.42 17.21 21.51
N PRO A 274 2.29 17.79 22.74
CA PRO A 274 2.73 17.09 23.93
C PRO A 274 2.03 15.73 24.09
N LYS A 275 2.77 14.69 24.45
CA LYS A 275 2.22 13.33 24.62
C LYS A 275 1.04 13.30 25.60
N ALA A 276 1.10 14.12 26.67
CA ALA A 276 0.01 14.24 27.65
C ALA A 276 -1.29 14.78 27.01
N LEU A 277 -1.18 15.77 26.12
CA LEU A 277 -2.34 16.31 25.39
C LEU A 277 -2.97 15.26 24.49
N VAL A 278 -2.14 14.50 23.73
CA VAL A 278 -2.65 13.44 22.84
C VAL A 278 -3.37 12.35 23.65
N ARG A 279 -2.83 11.97 24.82
CA ARG A 279 -3.48 10.99 25.71
C ARG A 279 -4.81 11.52 26.26
N LEU A 280 -4.88 12.79 26.61
CA LEU A 280 -6.13 13.42 27.08
C LEU A 280 -7.19 13.42 25.94
N LEU A 281 -6.84 13.85 24.76
CA LEU A 281 -7.75 13.87 23.60
C LEU A 281 -8.24 12.46 23.21
N ALA A 282 -7.42 11.44 23.39
CA ALA A 282 -7.79 10.04 23.14
C ALA A 282 -8.93 9.54 24.04
N LEU A 283 -9.24 10.21 25.16
CA LEU A 283 -10.40 9.86 25.97
C LEU A 283 -11.71 10.20 25.26
N PHE A 284 -11.70 11.22 24.39
CA PHE A 284 -12.89 11.77 23.72
C PHE A 284 -12.97 11.37 22.25
N ASP A 285 -11.83 11.04 21.60
CA ASP A 285 -11.77 10.69 20.18
C ASP A 285 -11.20 9.27 19.98
N PRO A 286 -12.04 8.30 19.54
CA PRO A 286 -11.58 6.94 19.25
C PRO A 286 -10.50 6.86 18.18
N SER A 287 -10.46 7.81 17.24
CA SER A 287 -9.44 7.83 16.17
C SER A 287 -8.05 8.12 16.75
N ILE A 288 -7.95 8.96 17.78
CA ILE A 288 -6.70 9.26 18.47
C ILE A 288 -6.24 8.07 19.32
N ARG A 289 -7.15 7.24 19.82
CA ARG A 289 -6.77 6.02 20.57
C ARG A 289 -5.93 5.07 19.73
N THR A 290 -6.17 5.01 18.41
CA THR A 290 -5.47 4.10 17.50
C THR A 290 -3.99 4.43 17.32
N ILE A 291 -3.58 5.67 17.63
CA ILE A 291 -2.19 6.10 17.52
C ILE A 291 -1.43 6.03 18.86
N LEU A 292 -2.12 5.79 19.98
CA LEU A 292 -1.50 5.75 21.31
C LEU A 292 -0.35 4.72 21.42
N PRO A 293 -0.44 3.52 20.86
CA PRO A 293 0.66 2.55 20.90
C PRO A 293 1.93 3.03 20.21
N LYS A 294 1.80 3.91 19.22
CA LYS A 294 2.89 4.49 18.44
C LYS A 294 3.39 5.84 18.98
N LEU A 295 2.78 6.33 20.05
CA LEU A 295 3.01 7.67 20.57
C LEU A 295 4.43 7.87 21.10
N GLY A 296 5.19 8.69 20.39
CA GLY A 296 6.58 9.02 20.72
C GLY A 296 7.59 8.11 20.04
N HIS A 297 7.15 7.26 19.10
CA HIS A 297 8.02 6.37 18.35
C HIS A 297 8.11 6.77 16.87
N LEU A 298 9.30 6.61 16.31
CA LEU A 298 9.57 6.65 14.89
C LEU A 298 9.79 5.21 14.41
N GLU A 299 8.77 4.63 13.80
CA GLU A 299 8.89 3.28 13.25
C GLU A 299 9.95 3.23 12.16
N ARG A 300 10.86 2.25 12.23
CA ARG A 300 11.96 2.08 11.30
C ARG A 300 12.01 0.67 10.75
N VAL A 301 12.21 0.57 9.44
CA VAL A 301 12.37 -0.70 8.74
C VAL A 301 13.56 -0.65 7.80
N SER A 302 14.20 -1.80 7.59
CA SER A 302 15.31 -1.95 6.67
C SER A 302 14.80 -2.28 5.27
N ASN A 303 15.29 -1.58 4.26
CA ASN A 303 15.07 -1.89 2.85
C ASN A 303 16.29 -2.57 2.19
N ALA A 304 17.27 -3.00 3.00
CA ALA A 304 18.54 -3.50 2.51
C ALA A 304 18.39 -4.68 1.55
N ARG A 305 17.40 -5.55 1.78
CA ARG A 305 17.09 -6.67 0.89
C ARG A 305 16.61 -6.19 -0.47
N ALA A 306 15.69 -5.23 -0.52
CA ALA A 306 15.19 -4.67 -1.78
C ALA A 306 16.30 -3.96 -2.57
N VAL A 307 17.16 -3.20 -1.90
CA VAL A 307 18.33 -2.56 -2.52
C VAL A 307 19.28 -3.60 -3.11
N LYS A 308 19.62 -4.63 -2.34
CA LYS A 308 20.61 -5.64 -2.75
C LYS A 308 20.08 -6.60 -3.82
N GLU A 309 18.89 -7.19 -3.61
CA GLU A 309 18.40 -8.29 -4.43
C GLU A 309 17.54 -7.80 -5.59
N MET A 310 16.75 -6.74 -5.39
CA MET A 310 15.97 -6.12 -6.46
C MET A 310 16.70 -4.96 -7.14
N GLN A 311 17.89 -4.56 -6.65
CA GLN A 311 18.66 -3.41 -7.16
C GLN A 311 17.83 -2.11 -7.15
N MET A 312 17.05 -1.91 -6.08
CA MET A 312 16.21 -0.72 -5.96
C MET A 312 17.02 0.52 -5.61
N GLU A 313 16.72 1.59 -6.31
CA GLU A 313 17.08 2.96 -5.95
C GLU A 313 15.79 3.69 -5.59
N PHE A 314 15.66 4.08 -4.33
CA PHE A 314 14.43 4.63 -3.83
C PHE A 314 14.39 6.16 -3.92
N ILE A 315 13.24 6.69 -4.30
CA ILE A 315 12.91 8.11 -4.21
C ILE A 315 12.87 8.51 -2.73
N ALA A 316 13.62 9.56 -2.36
CA ALA A 316 13.67 10.02 -0.98
C ALA A 316 12.27 10.37 -0.42
N PRO A 317 11.97 10.10 0.88
CA PRO A 317 10.66 10.33 1.49
C PRO A 317 10.15 11.77 1.29
N LYS A 318 11.05 12.76 1.41
CA LYS A 318 10.73 14.17 1.18
C LYS A 318 10.26 14.45 -0.25
N ALA A 319 10.89 13.83 -1.25
CA ALA A 319 10.53 14.02 -2.65
C ALA A 319 9.15 13.40 -2.95
N GLY A 320 8.87 12.20 -2.44
CA GLY A 320 7.55 11.56 -2.55
C GLY A 320 6.44 12.37 -1.88
N LEU A 321 6.73 12.93 -0.69
CA LEU A 321 5.79 13.81 0.03
C LEU A 321 5.48 15.07 -0.76
N LEU A 322 6.49 15.75 -1.30
CA LEU A 322 6.32 16.97 -2.10
C LEU A 322 5.59 16.68 -3.41
N ALA A 323 5.91 15.59 -4.11
CA ALA A 323 5.21 15.21 -5.33
C ALA A 323 3.72 14.93 -5.10
N ALA A 324 3.36 14.30 -3.96
CA ALA A 324 1.98 14.12 -3.55
C ALA A 324 1.28 15.47 -3.28
N ALA A 325 1.94 16.37 -2.55
CA ALA A 325 1.43 17.69 -2.22
C ALA A 325 1.21 18.55 -3.45
N ASP A 326 2.20 18.61 -4.35
CA ASP A 326 2.14 19.37 -5.62
C ASP A 326 0.96 18.91 -6.47
N TRP A 327 0.75 17.59 -6.57
CA TRP A 327 -0.38 17.05 -7.29
C TRP A 327 -1.72 17.49 -6.68
N LEU A 328 -1.87 17.40 -5.35
CA LEU A 328 -3.09 17.80 -4.64
C LEU A 328 -3.41 19.28 -4.83
N VAL A 329 -2.39 20.14 -4.76
CA VAL A 329 -2.55 21.60 -4.96
C VAL A 329 -2.90 21.90 -6.41
N LYS A 330 -2.17 21.34 -7.38
CA LYS A 330 -2.38 21.56 -8.82
C LYS A 330 -3.78 21.15 -9.28
N HIS A 331 -4.35 20.07 -8.70
CA HIS A 331 -5.65 19.55 -9.09
C HIS A 331 -6.80 20.05 -8.19
N GLY A 332 -6.60 21.17 -7.47
CA GLY A 332 -7.65 21.83 -6.71
C GLY A 332 -8.24 21.01 -5.55
N ARG A 333 -7.48 20.04 -5.00
CA ARG A 333 -7.94 19.25 -3.85
C ARG A 333 -7.78 19.99 -2.53
N ILE A 334 -6.98 21.03 -2.55
CA ILE A 334 -6.68 21.90 -1.40
C ILE A 334 -7.15 23.30 -1.76
N TRP A 335 -8.34 23.66 -1.31
CA TRP A 335 -8.84 25.03 -1.41
C TRP A 335 -8.03 25.94 -0.48
N ALA A 336 -7.86 27.18 -0.88
CA ALA A 336 -7.08 28.20 -0.14
C ALA A 336 -7.73 28.52 1.22
#